data_d494b092263fe9df680f1875ee86fd58
#
_entry.id   d494b092263fe9df680f1875ee86fd58
#
_cell.length_a   1.000
_cell.length_b   1.000
_cell.length_c   1.000
_cell.angle_alpha   90.00
_cell.angle_beta   90.00
_cell.angle_gamma   90.00
#
_symmetry.space_group_name_H-M   'P 1'
#
loop_
_entity.id
_entity.type
_entity.pdbx_description
1 polymer ?
#
loop_
_entity_poly.entity_id
_entity_poly.type
_entity_poly.pdbx_seq_one_letter_code
_entity_poly.pdbx_strand_id
1 'polypeptide(L)'
;MQDLSYIYAGVQKPRGRKRIYDGKVYLTDGSRMTLVGEIEPKLHLYTVVVWSLSLKCKVRLAYLLDSRNPSRIGHVLLFSTDINIDPKDILNFYKSRFQIEFIFRDAKQFTGLTDCQARDFTKLDFHFNASLLALNLAKFDAWQVHRSTHPEVPFVFSMASYKRLALNRHLLEQFISLLDLEPTLIKSHPNFQKLCSYGIIVT
;
A
#
# COMPACT_ATOMS: atom_id res chain seq x y z
N MET A 1 -7.79 -3.87 -25.75
CA MET A 1 -7.02 -5.01 -25.22
C MET A 1 -7.35 -6.28 -25.99
N GLN A 2 -6.36 -6.97 -26.51
CA GLN A 2 -6.62 -8.17 -27.32
C GLN A 2 -7.04 -9.39 -26.49
N ASP A 3 -6.77 -9.38 -25.19
CA ASP A 3 -6.94 -10.50 -24.28
C ASP A 3 -8.31 -10.57 -23.57
N LEU A 4 -9.09 -9.49 -23.55
CA LEU A 4 -10.35 -9.42 -22.82
C LEU A 4 -11.54 -9.42 -23.76
N SER A 5 -12.54 -10.25 -23.45
CA SER A 5 -13.78 -10.38 -24.23
C SER A 5 -15.00 -10.31 -23.33
N TYR A 6 -16.04 -9.61 -23.78
CA TYR A 6 -17.34 -9.63 -23.13
C TYR A 6 -17.93 -11.04 -23.16
N ILE A 7 -18.60 -11.43 -22.08
CA ILE A 7 -19.28 -12.72 -21.98
C ILE A 7 -20.63 -12.61 -22.67
N TYR A 8 -20.95 -13.57 -23.53
CA TYR A 8 -22.24 -13.62 -24.19
C TYR A 8 -23.34 -14.00 -23.19
N ALA A 9 -24.32 -13.12 -23.03
CA ALA A 9 -25.46 -13.31 -22.11
C ALA A 9 -26.80 -13.53 -22.86
N GLY A 10 -26.79 -13.61 -24.21
CA GLY A 10 -28.01 -13.80 -25.00
C GLY A 10 -28.47 -15.24 -25.09
N VAL A 11 -29.60 -15.44 -25.78
CA VAL A 11 -30.20 -16.77 -26.01
C VAL A 11 -29.29 -17.60 -26.92
N GLN A 12 -28.93 -18.79 -26.48
CA GLN A 12 -28.10 -19.72 -27.24
C GLN A 12 -28.88 -20.39 -28.36
N LYS A 13 -28.24 -20.60 -29.50
CA LYS A 13 -28.85 -21.40 -30.57
C LYS A 13 -29.07 -22.84 -30.11
N PRO A 14 -30.20 -23.50 -30.53
CA PRO A 14 -30.50 -24.85 -30.11
C PRO A 14 -29.51 -25.89 -30.66
N ARG A 15 -28.83 -25.62 -31.78
CA ARG A 15 -27.81 -26.48 -32.39
C ARG A 15 -26.55 -25.71 -32.73
N GLY A 16 -25.40 -26.39 -32.70
CA GLY A 16 -24.07 -25.83 -33.01
C GLY A 16 -23.26 -25.46 -31.79
N ARG A 17 -22.07 -24.88 -32.02
CA ARG A 17 -21.17 -24.44 -30.98
C ARG A 17 -21.79 -23.24 -30.22
N LYS A 18 -21.86 -23.35 -28.90
CA LYS A 18 -22.38 -22.29 -28.01
C LYS A 18 -21.49 -21.04 -28.14
N ARG A 19 -22.14 -19.87 -28.25
CA ARG A 19 -21.44 -18.58 -28.26
C ARG A 19 -21.02 -18.23 -26.82
N ILE A 20 -19.73 -18.05 -26.59
CA ILE A 20 -19.17 -17.77 -25.26
C ILE A 20 -18.85 -16.27 -25.16
N TYR A 21 -18.42 -15.67 -26.25
CA TYR A 21 -17.92 -14.29 -26.28
C TYR A 21 -18.86 -13.37 -27.07
N ASP A 22 -18.91 -12.11 -26.63
CA ASP A 22 -19.72 -11.06 -27.25
C ASP A 22 -18.88 -9.82 -27.61
N GLY A 23 -17.79 -10.06 -28.28
CA GLY A 23 -16.86 -9.03 -28.73
C GLY A 23 -15.73 -8.74 -27.76
N LYS A 24 -14.75 -7.99 -28.24
CA LYS A 24 -13.58 -7.55 -27.47
C LYS A 24 -13.92 -6.35 -26.58
N VAL A 25 -13.19 -6.21 -25.48
CA VAL A 25 -13.31 -5.05 -24.58
C VAL A 25 -12.47 -3.90 -25.15
N TYR A 26 -13.11 -2.78 -25.42
CA TYR A 26 -12.46 -1.54 -25.82
C TYR A 26 -12.63 -0.51 -24.69
N LEU A 27 -11.51 0.06 -24.22
CA LEU A 27 -11.53 1.04 -23.12
C LEU A 27 -12.11 2.39 -23.54
N THR A 28 -12.19 2.66 -24.84
CA THR A 28 -12.81 3.85 -25.40
C THR A 28 -14.35 3.78 -25.40
N ASP A 29 -14.91 2.58 -25.26
CA ASP A 29 -16.36 2.34 -25.21
C ASP A 29 -16.77 1.89 -23.81
N GLY A 30 -17.07 2.86 -22.96
CA GLY A 30 -17.58 2.62 -21.60
C GLY A 30 -19.06 2.22 -21.52
N SER A 31 -19.79 2.18 -22.67
CA SER A 31 -21.24 1.95 -22.71
C SER A 31 -21.67 0.59 -22.13
N ARG A 32 -20.78 -0.40 -22.18
CA ARG A 32 -20.99 -1.76 -21.67
C ARG A 32 -20.43 -1.99 -20.25
N MET A 33 -19.94 -0.95 -19.61
CA MET A 33 -19.42 -0.99 -18.25
C MET A 33 -20.42 -0.32 -17.30
N THR A 34 -20.56 -0.83 -16.10
CA THR A 34 -21.42 -0.25 -15.07
C THR A 34 -20.63 0.80 -14.29
N LEU A 35 -21.15 2.02 -14.17
CA LEU A 35 -20.59 3.04 -13.31
C LEU A 35 -20.79 2.62 -11.85
N VAL A 36 -19.71 2.51 -11.10
CA VAL A 36 -19.71 2.23 -9.65
C VAL A 36 -19.88 3.52 -8.86
N GLY A 37 -19.25 4.60 -9.32
CA GLY A 37 -19.34 5.92 -8.72
C GLY A 37 -18.15 6.79 -9.04
N GLU A 38 -18.21 8.00 -8.53
CA GLU A 38 -17.12 8.96 -8.55
C GLU A 38 -16.29 8.80 -7.28
N ILE A 39 -14.98 8.55 -7.43
CA ILE A 39 -14.05 8.35 -6.30
C ILE A 39 -13.52 9.69 -5.81
N GLU A 40 -13.23 10.59 -6.74
CA GLU A 40 -12.81 11.97 -6.55
C GLU A 40 -13.45 12.81 -7.67
N PRO A 41 -13.56 14.13 -7.54
CA PRO A 41 -14.09 14.98 -8.59
C PRO A 41 -13.45 14.68 -9.96
N LYS A 42 -14.27 14.29 -10.94
CA LYS A 42 -13.87 13.91 -12.31
C LYS A 42 -13.03 12.62 -12.42
N LEU A 43 -13.04 11.79 -11.38
CA LEU A 43 -12.42 10.46 -11.38
C LEU A 43 -13.50 9.39 -11.21
N HIS A 44 -13.87 8.73 -12.29
CA HIS A 44 -14.98 7.77 -12.34
C HIS A 44 -14.48 6.34 -12.35
N LEU A 45 -15.12 5.50 -11.54
CA LEU A 45 -14.85 4.06 -11.48
C LEU A 45 -15.97 3.30 -12.18
N TYR A 46 -15.61 2.48 -13.16
CA TYR A 46 -16.49 1.55 -13.86
C TYR A 46 -16.11 0.11 -13.59
N THR A 47 -17.07 -0.79 -13.74
CA THR A 47 -16.84 -2.23 -13.57
C THR A 47 -17.57 -3.05 -14.62
N VAL A 48 -17.01 -4.21 -14.92
CA VAL A 48 -17.65 -5.26 -15.72
C VAL A 48 -16.96 -6.59 -15.47
N VAL A 49 -17.71 -7.69 -15.58
CA VAL A 49 -17.12 -9.05 -15.56
C VAL A 49 -16.94 -9.52 -17.00
N VAL A 50 -15.73 -9.90 -17.34
CA VAL A 50 -15.31 -10.30 -18.71
C VAL A 50 -14.54 -11.62 -18.66
N TRP A 51 -14.27 -12.19 -19.82
CA TRP A 51 -13.43 -13.36 -19.97
C TRP A 51 -12.01 -12.95 -20.36
N SER A 52 -11.02 -13.43 -19.65
CA SER A 52 -9.61 -13.31 -20.03
C SER A 52 -9.18 -14.55 -20.81
N LEU A 53 -8.65 -14.33 -22.00
CA LEU A 53 -8.17 -15.40 -22.89
C LEU A 53 -6.86 -16.00 -22.35
N SER A 54 -5.96 -15.16 -21.83
CA SER A 54 -4.68 -15.60 -21.27
C SER A 54 -4.87 -16.39 -19.98
N LEU A 55 -5.71 -15.90 -19.07
CA LEU A 55 -5.97 -16.55 -17.78
C LEU A 55 -6.98 -17.67 -17.88
N LYS A 56 -7.71 -17.80 -19.01
CA LYS A 56 -8.77 -18.78 -19.24
C LYS A 56 -9.86 -18.82 -18.14
N CYS A 57 -10.15 -17.67 -17.57
CA CYS A 57 -11.16 -17.51 -16.53
C CYS A 57 -11.90 -16.18 -16.65
N LYS A 58 -13.00 -16.06 -15.89
CA LYS A 58 -13.70 -14.78 -15.71
C LYS A 58 -12.88 -13.89 -14.79
N VAL A 59 -12.85 -12.61 -15.12
CA VAL A 59 -12.21 -11.57 -14.30
C VAL A 59 -13.16 -10.40 -14.13
N ARG A 60 -13.16 -9.80 -12.94
CA ARG A 60 -13.81 -8.52 -12.69
C ARG A 60 -12.84 -7.41 -13.02
N LEU A 61 -13.25 -6.47 -13.86
CA LEU A 61 -12.50 -5.28 -14.16
C LEU A 61 -12.92 -4.13 -13.24
N ALA A 62 -11.95 -3.33 -12.84
CA ALA A 62 -12.11 -2.01 -12.27
C ALA A 62 -11.40 -1.01 -13.21
N TYR A 63 -12.20 -0.24 -13.94
CA TYR A 63 -11.72 0.74 -14.91
C TYR A 63 -11.88 2.14 -14.35
N LEU A 64 -10.76 2.80 -14.14
CA LEU A 64 -10.69 4.18 -13.69
C LEU A 64 -10.52 5.11 -14.88
N LEU A 65 -11.40 6.09 -14.99
CA LEU A 65 -11.36 7.16 -15.98
C LEU A 65 -11.09 8.48 -15.28
N ASP A 66 -9.93 9.07 -15.55
CA ASP A 66 -9.50 10.36 -15.02
C ASP A 66 -9.70 11.45 -16.06
N SER A 67 -10.69 12.30 -15.85
CA SER A 67 -11.03 13.45 -16.70
C SER A 67 -10.70 14.80 -16.05
N ARG A 68 -9.84 14.81 -15.02
CA ARG A 68 -9.40 16.04 -14.34
C ARG A 68 -8.63 16.97 -15.28
N ASN A 69 -7.85 16.40 -16.17
CA ASN A 69 -7.16 17.16 -17.22
C ASN A 69 -7.87 17.00 -18.56
N PRO A 70 -8.59 18.04 -19.06
CA PRO A 70 -9.31 17.96 -20.33
C PRO A 70 -8.41 17.66 -21.53
N SER A 71 -7.14 18.07 -21.48
CA SER A 71 -6.17 17.86 -22.59
C SER A 71 -5.62 16.43 -22.61
N ARG A 72 -5.77 15.67 -21.53
CA ARG A 72 -5.25 14.30 -21.42
C ARG A 72 -6.12 13.47 -20.49
N ILE A 73 -7.04 12.74 -21.08
CA ILE A 73 -7.84 11.77 -20.35
C ILE A 73 -6.94 10.59 -19.95
N GLY A 74 -6.77 10.39 -18.66
CA GLY A 74 -6.06 9.25 -18.08
C GLY A 74 -6.99 8.06 -17.89
N HIS A 75 -6.44 6.85 -18.01
CA HIS A 75 -7.20 5.65 -17.68
C HIS A 75 -6.28 4.59 -17.04
N VAL A 76 -6.82 3.88 -16.05
CA VAL A 76 -6.18 2.74 -15.41
C VAL A 76 -7.14 1.57 -15.45
N LEU A 77 -6.66 0.40 -15.87
CA LEU A 77 -7.41 -0.83 -15.85
C LEU A 77 -6.78 -1.80 -14.87
N LEU A 78 -7.56 -2.17 -13.87
CA LEU A 78 -7.22 -3.18 -12.87
C LEU A 78 -8.16 -4.37 -13.02
N PHE A 79 -7.77 -5.53 -12.53
CA PHE A 79 -8.65 -6.70 -12.54
C PHE A 79 -8.41 -7.60 -11.33
N SER A 80 -9.42 -8.41 -11.03
CA SER A 80 -9.34 -9.49 -10.05
C SER A 80 -9.90 -10.78 -10.66
N THR A 81 -9.33 -11.92 -10.30
CA THR A 81 -9.89 -13.25 -10.59
C THR A 81 -11.06 -13.61 -9.69
N ASP A 82 -11.19 -12.96 -8.54
CA ASP A 82 -12.40 -12.99 -7.74
C ASP A 82 -13.44 -12.06 -8.37
N ILE A 83 -14.46 -12.67 -8.98
CA ILE A 83 -15.52 -11.93 -9.67
C ILE A 83 -16.55 -11.31 -8.71
N ASN A 84 -16.52 -11.65 -7.43
CA ASN A 84 -17.45 -11.16 -6.41
C ASN A 84 -16.89 -9.98 -5.61
N ILE A 85 -15.59 -9.69 -5.74
CA ILE A 85 -14.93 -8.58 -5.04
C ILE A 85 -15.54 -7.23 -5.42
N ASP A 86 -15.63 -6.30 -4.47
CA ASP A 86 -16.04 -4.92 -4.76
C ASP A 86 -14.97 -4.24 -5.65
N PRO A 87 -15.36 -3.57 -6.74
CA PRO A 87 -14.42 -2.83 -7.58
C PRO A 87 -13.63 -1.75 -6.83
N LYS A 88 -14.17 -1.18 -5.76
CA LYS A 88 -13.45 -0.25 -4.89
C LYS A 88 -12.32 -0.93 -4.13
N ASP A 89 -12.52 -2.19 -3.72
CA ASP A 89 -11.47 -2.95 -3.04
C ASP A 89 -10.33 -3.31 -3.98
N ILE A 90 -10.60 -3.62 -5.25
CA ILE A 90 -9.55 -3.80 -6.27
C ILE A 90 -8.67 -2.55 -6.35
N LEU A 91 -9.28 -1.36 -6.34
CA LEU A 91 -8.56 -0.09 -6.35
C LEU A 91 -7.75 0.12 -5.07
N ASN A 92 -8.32 -0.19 -3.89
CA ASN A 92 -7.66 -0.05 -2.60
C ASN A 92 -6.45 -0.98 -2.49
N PHE A 93 -6.58 -2.24 -2.91
CA PHE A 93 -5.45 -3.17 -2.97
C PHE A 93 -4.35 -2.71 -3.92
N TYR A 94 -4.72 -2.15 -5.06
CA TYR A 94 -3.73 -1.60 -5.99
C TYR A 94 -2.99 -0.38 -5.40
N LYS A 95 -3.71 0.52 -4.72
CA LYS A 95 -3.10 1.65 -3.99
C LYS A 95 -2.10 1.15 -2.92
N SER A 96 -2.43 0.07 -2.25
CA SER A 96 -1.58 -0.54 -1.22
C SER A 96 -0.29 -1.15 -1.80
N ARG A 97 -0.20 -1.41 -3.11
CA ARG A 97 1.02 -1.93 -3.76
C ARG A 97 2.24 -1.05 -3.51
N PHE A 98 2.08 0.26 -3.51
CA PHE A 98 3.17 1.20 -3.22
C PHE A 98 3.77 1.03 -1.82
N GLN A 99 3.01 0.48 -0.88
CA GLN A 99 3.53 0.19 0.46
C GLN A 99 4.68 -0.82 0.43
N ILE A 100 4.67 -1.76 -0.51
CA ILE A 100 5.75 -2.73 -0.69
C ILE A 100 7.05 -2.01 -1.10
N GLU A 101 6.96 -1.05 -2.02
CA GLU A 101 8.11 -0.26 -2.46
C GLU A 101 8.69 0.57 -1.31
N PHE A 102 7.83 1.18 -0.49
CA PHE A 102 8.24 1.92 0.70
C PHE A 102 8.89 1.02 1.75
N ILE A 103 8.36 -0.18 1.99
CA ILE A 103 8.95 -1.16 2.92
C ILE A 103 10.37 -1.53 2.47
N PHE A 104 10.56 -1.86 1.20
CA PHE A 104 11.89 -2.20 0.68
C PHE A 104 12.86 -1.01 0.70
N ARG A 105 12.39 0.19 0.36
CA ARG A 105 13.19 1.41 0.46
C ARG A 105 13.66 1.63 1.89
N ASP A 106 12.74 1.61 2.83
CA ASP A 106 13.02 1.87 4.24
C ASP A 106 13.89 0.76 4.85
N ALA A 107 13.68 -0.51 4.46
CA ALA A 107 14.52 -1.62 4.91
C ALA A 107 15.95 -1.49 4.39
N LYS A 108 16.16 -1.09 3.13
CA LYS A 108 17.48 -0.83 2.57
C LYS A 108 18.18 0.34 3.27
N GLN A 109 17.44 1.40 3.55
CA GLN A 109 18.02 2.65 4.08
C GLN A 109 18.26 2.60 5.59
N PHE A 110 17.42 1.90 6.37
CA PHE A 110 17.42 2.02 7.83
C PHE A 110 17.69 0.73 8.59
N THR A 111 17.45 -0.45 7.99
CA THR A 111 17.64 -1.74 8.67
C THR A 111 18.66 -2.65 7.99
N GLY A 112 19.42 -2.11 7.04
CA GLY A 112 20.56 -2.81 6.43
C GLY A 112 20.18 -4.00 5.54
N LEU A 113 19.01 -3.99 4.89
CA LEU A 113 18.55 -5.11 4.06
C LEU A 113 19.57 -5.56 3.00
N THR A 114 20.39 -4.64 2.49
CA THR A 114 21.40 -4.91 1.46
C THR A 114 22.82 -5.07 2.01
N ASP A 115 23.03 -5.00 3.32
CA ASP A 115 24.36 -4.94 3.92
C ASP A 115 24.92 -6.32 4.29
N CYS A 116 24.16 -7.38 4.01
CA CYS A 116 24.57 -8.76 4.29
C CYS A 116 25.67 -9.21 3.34
N GLN A 117 26.79 -9.66 3.90
CA GLN A 117 27.93 -10.22 3.17
C GLN A 117 27.96 -11.75 3.20
N ALA A 118 26.99 -12.40 3.82
CA ALA A 118 26.90 -13.85 3.88
C ALA A 118 26.60 -14.43 2.49
N ARG A 119 27.16 -15.63 2.23
CA ARG A 119 26.90 -16.41 1.01
C ARG A 119 26.05 -17.65 1.27
N ASP A 120 25.84 -17.97 2.52
CA ASP A 120 25.02 -19.10 2.95
C ASP A 120 23.54 -18.73 2.93
N PHE A 121 22.70 -19.60 2.36
CA PHE A 121 21.26 -19.34 2.19
C PHE A 121 20.56 -19.10 3.53
N THR A 122 20.86 -19.89 4.56
CA THR A 122 20.22 -19.76 5.88
C THR A 122 20.54 -18.41 6.54
N LYS A 123 21.79 -17.96 6.40
CA LYS A 123 22.22 -16.66 6.93
C LYS A 123 21.59 -15.50 6.16
N LEU A 124 21.45 -15.62 4.84
CA LEU A 124 20.75 -14.62 4.01
C LEU A 124 19.29 -14.55 4.39
N ASP A 125 18.61 -15.70 4.50
CA ASP A 125 17.19 -15.77 4.88
C ASP A 125 16.97 -15.13 6.26
N PHE A 126 17.78 -15.49 7.24
CA PHE A 126 17.75 -14.87 8.56
C PHE A 126 17.93 -13.34 8.50
N HIS A 127 18.93 -12.86 7.74
CA HIS A 127 19.23 -11.45 7.63
C HIS A 127 18.07 -10.66 7.02
N PHE A 128 17.50 -11.15 5.91
CA PHE A 128 16.37 -10.49 5.27
C PHE A 128 15.13 -10.45 6.18
N ASN A 129 14.83 -11.56 6.83
CA ASN A 129 13.71 -11.64 7.77
C ASN A 129 13.90 -10.73 8.98
N ALA A 130 15.10 -10.69 9.56
CA ALA A 130 15.44 -9.82 10.69
C ALA A 130 15.33 -8.34 10.31
N SER A 131 15.82 -7.95 9.14
CA SER A 131 15.76 -6.58 8.62
C SER A 131 14.31 -6.10 8.42
N LEU A 132 13.47 -6.93 7.80
CA LEU A 132 12.06 -6.62 7.60
C LEU A 132 11.27 -6.64 8.92
N LEU A 133 11.60 -7.58 9.84
CA LEU A 133 10.99 -7.65 11.16
C LEU A 133 11.30 -6.39 11.98
N ALA A 134 12.54 -5.92 11.97
CA ALA A 134 12.93 -4.70 12.66
C ALA A 134 12.11 -3.48 12.21
N LEU A 135 11.86 -3.36 10.90
CA LEU A 135 11.01 -2.31 10.34
C LEU A 135 9.55 -2.44 10.82
N ASN A 136 9.02 -3.67 10.84
CA ASN A 136 7.65 -3.92 11.29
C ASN A 136 7.48 -3.64 12.78
N LEU A 137 8.45 -4.02 13.61
CA LEU A 137 8.45 -3.72 15.05
C LEU A 137 8.48 -2.22 15.31
N ALA A 138 9.34 -1.48 14.62
CA ALA A 138 9.42 -0.02 14.72
C ALA A 138 8.08 0.65 14.34
N LYS A 139 7.45 0.18 13.27
CA LYS A 139 6.14 0.67 12.82
C LYS A 139 5.04 0.35 13.83
N PHE A 140 5.05 -0.86 14.38
CA PHE A 140 4.08 -1.29 15.38
C PHE A 140 4.20 -0.50 16.69
N ASP A 141 5.42 -0.29 17.19
CA ASP A 141 5.70 0.52 18.38
C ASP A 141 5.21 1.96 18.20
N ALA A 142 5.57 2.59 17.07
CA ALA A 142 5.10 3.93 16.75
C ALA A 142 3.57 4.02 16.63
N TRP A 143 2.92 3.00 16.06
CA TRP A 143 1.48 2.93 15.95
C TRP A 143 0.80 2.78 17.31
N GLN A 144 1.33 1.97 18.23
CA GLN A 144 0.81 1.83 19.58
C GLN A 144 0.83 3.16 20.33
N VAL A 145 1.97 3.89 20.26
CA VAL A 145 2.09 5.21 20.87
C VAL A 145 1.10 6.20 20.26
N HIS A 146 1.03 6.24 18.93
CA HIS A 146 0.10 7.12 18.23
C HIS A 146 -1.35 6.86 18.60
N ARG A 147 -1.76 5.59 18.61
CA ARG A 147 -3.13 5.19 18.98
C ARG A 147 -3.52 5.61 20.40
N SER A 148 -2.58 5.60 21.32
CA SER A 148 -2.84 6.01 22.73
C SER A 148 -2.88 7.52 22.92
N THR A 149 -2.18 8.29 22.06
CA THR A 149 -2.03 9.75 22.22
C THR A 149 -2.93 10.55 21.27
N HIS A 150 -3.15 10.06 20.05
CA HIS A 150 -3.86 10.77 18.99
C HIS A 150 -4.77 9.85 18.18
N PRO A 151 -5.79 9.20 18.79
CA PRO A 151 -6.61 8.18 18.14
C PRO A 151 -7.39 8.69 16.91
N GLU A 152 -7.73 9.98 16.88
CA GLU A 152 -8.53 10.60 15.81
C GLU A 152 -7.70 11.07 14.62
N VAL A 153 -6.37 11.06 14.72
CA VAL A 153 -5.49 11.53 13.63
C VAL A 153 -5.02 10.33 12.80
N PRO A 154 -5.02 10.40 11.46
CA PRO A 154 -4.46 9.34 10.64
C PRO A 154 -3.00 9.07 10.98
N PHE A 155 -2.64 7.80 11.14
CA PHE A 155 -1.27 7.40 11.45
C PHE A 155 -0.38 7.51 10.21
N VAL A 156 0.63 8.36 10.30
CA VAL A 156 1.70 8.48 9.29
C VAL A 156 3.02 8.03 9.91
N PHE A 157 3.67 7.04 9.29
CA PHE A 157 4.93 6.49 9.78
C PHE A 157 6.11 6.97 8.96
N SER A 158 7.14 7.46 9.65
CA SER A 158 8.44 7.78 9.08
C SER A 158 9.54 7.04 9.84
N MET A 159 10.20 6.08 9.17
CA MET A 159 11.30 5.33 9.78
C MET A 159 12.49 6.24 10.15
N ALA A 160 12.75 7.29 9.37
CA ALA A 160 13.77 8.30 9.67
C ALA A 160 13.48 9.02 11.00
N SER A 161 12.23 9.47 11.19
CA SER A 161 11.81 10.15 12.41
C SER A 161 11.81 9.22 13.62
N TYR A 162 11.36 7.98 13.44
CA TYR A 162 11.39 6.95 14.50
C TYR A 162 12.83 6.66 14.97
N LYS A 163 13.74 6.43 14.04
CA LYS A 163 15.16 6.15 14.35
C LYS A 163 15.79 7.34 15.09
N ARG A 164 15.48 8.57 14.69
CA ARG A 164 15.98 9.78 15.35
C ARG A 164 15.44 9.93 16.77
N LEU A 165 14.14 9.69 16.95
CA LEU A 165 13.51 9.70 18.28
C LEU A 165 14.15 8.65 19.20
N ALA A 166 14.34 7.43 18.72
CA ALA A 166 14.95 6.35 19.48
C ALA A 166 16.40 6.66 19.88
N LEU A 167 17.20 7.23 18.93
CA LEU A 167 18.57 7.64 19.19
C LEU A 167 18.64 8.76 20.23
N ASN A 168 17.83 9.82 20.05
CA ASN A 168 17.83 10.93 20.99
C ASN A 168 17.45 10.49 22.41
N ARG A 169 16.43 9.64 22.52
CA ARG A 169 16.03 9.07 23.82
C ARG A 169 17.16 8.25 24.44
N HIS A 170 17.78 7.38 23.67
CA HIS A 170 18.91 6.57 24.15
C HIS A 170 20.08 7.44 24.64
N LEU A 171 20.47 8.45 23.87
CA LEU A 171 21.56 9.37 24.26
C LEU A 171 21.22 10.16 25.55
N LEU A 172 19.97 10.62 25.70
CA LEU A 172 19.54 11.30 26.91
C LEU A 172 19.50 10.35 28.10
N GLU A 173 19.10 9.11 27.92
CA GLU A 173 19.14 8.09 28.99
C GLU A 173 20.56 7.75 29.41
N GLN A 174 21.49 7.61 28.45
CA GLN A 174 22.90 7.46 28.75
C GLN A 174 23.48 8.67 29.50
N PHE A 175 23.14 9.89 29.08
CA PHE A 175 23.57 11.10 29.74
C PHE A 175 23.12 11.16 31.21
N ILE A 176 21.84 10.83 31.47
CA ILE A 176 21.30 10.76 32.83
C ILE A 176 22.07 9.75 33.66
N SER A 177 22.31 8.55 33.11
CA SER A 177 23.01 7.47 33.80
C SER A 177 24.49 7.78 34.08
N LEU A 178 25.20 8.35 33.11
CA LEU A 178 26.64 8.65 33.22
C LEU A 178 26.94 9.78 34.22
N LEU A 179 25.99 10.67 34.45
CA LEU A 179 26.12 11.80 35.37
C LEU A 179 25.42 11.57 36.71
N ASP A 180 24.94 10.35 36.98
CA ASP A 180 24.20 9.96 38.20
C ASP A 180 23.05 10.92 38.53
N LEU A 181 22.36 11.43 37.49
CA LEU A 181 21.23 12.35 37.64
C LEU A 181 19.96 11.58 38.02
N GLU A 182 19.06 12.24 38.78
CA GLU A 182 17.79 11.64 39.16
C GLU A 182 16.87 11.49 37.92
N PRO A 183 16.61 10.23 37.43
CA PRO A 183 15.89 9.99 36.20
C PRO A 183 14.47 10.53 36.20
N THR A 184 13.78 10.43 37.35
CA THR A 184 12.37 10.81 37.51
C THR A 184 12.16 12.30 37.32
N LEU A 185 13.04 13.14 37.92
CA LEU A 185 12.98 14.59 37.77
C LEU A 185 13.25 15.04 36.32
N ILE A 186 14.23 14.43 35.68
CA ILE A 186 14.63 14.82 34.31
C ILE A 186 13.60 14.37 33.29
N LYS A 187 13.12 13.12 33.37
CA LYS A 187 12.14 12.56 32.42
C LYS A 187 10.76 13.24 32.54
N SER A 188 10.39 13.75 33.71
CA SER A 188 9.15 14.51 33.92
C SER A 188 9.23 15.96 33.42
N HIS A 189 10.43 16.48 33.17
CA HIS A 189 10.60 17.86 32.70
C HIS A 189 10.05 18.05 31.27
N PRO A 190 9.25 19.10 30.98
CA PRO A 190 8.65 19.31 29.67
C PRO A 190 9.65 19.37 28.52
N ASN A 191 10.87 19.87 28.76
CA ASN A 191 11.90 19.95 27.73
C ASN A 191 12.52 18.59 27.39
N PHE A 192 12.37 17.56 28.22
CA PHE A 192 12.86 16.23 27.91
C PHE A 192 12.22 15.69 26.61
N GLN A 193 10.90 15.82 26.49
CA GLN A 193 10.17 15.40 25.29
C GLN A 193 10.58 16.23 24.06
N LYS A 194 10.83 17.54 24.24
CA LYS A 194 11.33 18.40 23.15
C LYS A 194 12.72 17.95 22.66
N LEU A 195 13.60 17.56 23.57
CA LEU A 195 14.91 17.02 23.21
C LEU A 195 14.82 15.66 22.53
N CYS A 196 13.96 14.77 23.00
CA CYS A 196 13.70 13.49 22.33
C CYS A 196 13.22 13.70 20.89
N SER A 197 12.36 14.67 20.66
CA SER A 197 11.81 14.97 19.32
C SER A 197 12.67 15.90 18.47
N TYR A 198 13.86 16.28 18.93
CA TYR A 198 14.72 17.20 18.18
C TYR A 198 15.11 16.65 16.80
N GLY A 199 14.85 17.46 15.77
CA GLY A 199 15.18 17.13 14.38
C GLY A 199 14.26 16.06 13.76
N ILE A 200 13.11 15.76 14.35
CA ILE A 200 12.06 14.95 13.72
C ILE A 200 11.40 15.77 12.60
N ILE A 201 11.15 15.12 11.47
CA ILE A 201 10.36 15.70 10.39
C ILE A 201 8.88 15.50 10.75
N VAL A 202 8.19 16.58 11.05
CA VAL A 202 6.73 16.58 11.21
C VAL A 202 6.13 16.53 9.82
N THR A 203 5.46 15.43 9.49
CA THR A 203 4.75 15.22 8.20
C THR A 203 3.27 15.49 8.37
#